data_35aa84d44e72e2ee4120559641ad46f6
#
_entry.id   35aa84d44e72e2ee4120559641ad46f6
#
_cell.length_a   1.000
_cell.length_b   1.000
_cell.length_c   1.000
_cell.angle_alpha   90.00
_cell.angle_beta   90.00
_cell.angle_gamma   90.00
#
_symmetry.space_group_name_H-M   'P 1'
#
loop_
_entity.id
_entity.type
_entity.pdbx_description
1 polymer ?
#
loop_
_entity_poly.entity_id
_entity_poly.type
_entity_poly.pdbx_seq_one_letter_code
_entity_poly.pdbx_strand_id
1 'polypeptide(L)'
;KAVMLYFANMKIAQAFHPLLSSFEVILRNQLHYALAHHFSDGNWIINQKNGFMVASSLTHTNKRTKKQVTNRYLLTEVQKAEKKISDRGARITAGRVIAEQTLGFWNSFYEVHHYILLSGVPCTIFKKLPSGYGRKQVNDVITQVRELRNRINHNEPICFVNKKCDFSY
;
A
#
# COMPACT_ATOMS: atom_id res chain seq x y z
N LYS A 1 -17.15 -24.46 -21.89
CA LYS A 1 -16.60 -23.10 -22.15
C LYS A 1 -16.29 -22.36 -20.84
N ALA A 2 -17.27 -22.22 -19.89
CA ALA A 2 -17.05 -21.51 -18.61
C ALA A 2 -15.91 -22.11 -17.77
N VAL A 3 -15.84 -23.44 -17.65
CA VAL A 3 -14.77 -24.16 -16.93
C VAL A 3 -13.39 -23.88 -17.53
N MET A 4 -13.28 -23.81 -18.85
CA MET A 4 -12.02 -23.50 -19.53
C MET A 4 -11.55 -22.05 -19.21
N LEU A 5 -12.48 -21.08 -19.18
CA LEU A 5 -12.18 -19.71 -18.78
C LEU A 5 -11.74 -19.62 -17.32
N TYR A 6 -12.38 -20.38 -16.45
CA TYR A 6 -11.98 -20.45 -15.03
C TYR A 6 -10.54 -20.98 -14.88
N PHE A 7 -10.19 -22.06 -15.55
CA PHE A 7 -8.82 -22.58 -15.53
C PHE A 7 -7.80 -21.62 -16.15
N ALA A 8 -8.16 -20.92 -17.24
CA ALA A 8 -7.31 -19.91 -17.83
C ALA A 8 -7.06 -18.74 -16.81
N ASN A 9 -8.12 -18.26 -16.16
CA ASN A 9 -8.01 -17.24 -15.13
C ASN A 9 -7.08 -17.66 -13.99
N MET A 10 -7.21 -18.90 -13.50
CA MET A 10 -6.33 -19.42 -12.46
C MET A 10 -4.87 -19.49 -12.90
N LYS A 11 -4.59 -19.97 -14.12
CA LYS A 11 -3.22 -20.02 -14.65
C LYS A 11 -2.60 -18.63 -14.75
N ILE A 12 -3.36 -17.64 -15.23
CA ILE A 12 -2.89 -16.26 -15.30
C ILE A 12 -2.62 -15.73 -13.88
N ALA A 13 -3.55 -15.93 -12.93
CA ALA A 13 -3.38 -15.53 -11.55
C ALA A 13 -2.11 -16.12 -10.92
N GLN A 14 -1.86 -17.42 -11.14
CA GLN A 14 -0.66 -18.11 -10.67
C GLN A 14 0.63 -17.50 -11.26
N ALA A 15 0.63 -17.11 -12.54
CA ALA A 15 1.79 -16.50 -13.19
C ALA A 15 2.10 -15.09 -12.61
N PHE A 16 1.07 -14.34 -12.21
CA PHE A 16 1.26 -13.02 -11.60
C PHE A 16 1.68 -13.05 -10.13
N HIS A 17 1.36 -14.11 -9.40
CA HIS A 17 1.58 -14.18 -7.95
C HIS A 17 3.03 -13.88 -7.52
N PRO A 18 4.07 -14.47 -8.12
CA PRO A 18 5.46 -14.19 -7.74
C PRO A 18 5.85 -12.73 -8.01
N LEU A 19 5.39 -12.15 -9.12
CA LEU A 19 5.68 -10.75 -9.49
C LEU A 19 5.05 -9.78 -8.49
N LEU A 20 3.79 -9.99 -8.15
CA LEU A 20 3.06 -9.14 -7.21
C LEU A 20 3.64 -9.24 -5.80
N SER A 21 4.02 -10.44 -5.35
CA SER A 21 4.69 -10.65 -4.07
C SER A 21 6.06 -9.96 -4.03
N SER A 22 6.86 -10.08 -5.09
CA SER A 22 8.15 -9.40 -5.19
C SER A 22 7.99 -7.89 -5.19
N PHE A 23 7.00 -7.36 -5.93
CA PHE A 23 6.70 -5.93 -5.95
C PHE A 23 6.35 -5.41 -4.54
N GLU A 24 5.46 -6.12 -3.82
CA GLU A 24 5.06 -5.73 -2.46
C GLU A 24 6.27 -5.71 -1.51
N VAL A 25 7.13 -6.71 -1.55
CA VAL A 25 8.34 -6.79 -0.72
C VAL A 25 9.33 -5.67 -1.05
N ILE A 26 9.58 -5.42 -2.34
CA ILE A 26 10.50 -4.36 -2.78
C ILE A 26 9.97 -2.99 -2.37
N LEU A 27 8.70 -2.69 -2.67
CA LEU A 27 8.08 -1.42 -2.30
C LEU A 27 8.14 -1.16 -0.80
N ARG A 28 7.76 -2.16 -0.01
CA ARG A 28 7.83 -2.13 1.46
C ARG A 28 9.23 -1.81 1.96
N ASN A 29 10.23 -2.56 1.49
CA ASN A 29 11.60 -2.41 1.97
C ASN A 29 12.19 -1.06 1.55
N GLN A 30 11.98 -0.63 0.31
CA GLN A 30 12.49 0.66 -0.17
C GLN A 30 11.85 1.84 0.59
N LEU A 31 10.54 1.80 0.82
CA LEU A 31 9.86 2.82 1.64
C LEU A 31 10.33 2.79 3.10
N HIS A 32 10.49 1.59 3.68
CA HIS A 32 11.01 1.48 5.04
C HIS A 32 12.38 2.15 5.17
N TYR A 33 13.31 1.85 4.27
CA TYR A 33 14.66 2.45 4.31
C TYR A 33 14.63 3.96 4.08
N ALA A 34 13.83 4.45 3.12
CA ALA A 34 13.70 5.88 2.87
C ALA A 34 13.13 6.63 4.09
N LEU A 35 12.12 6.06 4.75
CA LEU A 35 11.51 6.65 5.94
C LEU A 35 12.41 6.52 7.18
N ALA A 36 13.10 5.39 7.36
CA ALA A 36 14.09 5.23 8.42
C ALA A 36 15.21 6.28 8.31
N HIS A 37 15.68 6.54 7.11
CA HIS A 37 16.66 7.60 6.85
C HIS A 37 16.07 8.99 7.11
N HIS A 38 14.86 9.27 6.63
CA HIS A 38 14.18 10.55 6.83
C HIS A 38 14.00 10.91 8.31
N PHE A 39 13.60 9.94 9.12
CA PHE A 39 13.44 10.12 10.57
C PHE A 39 14.71 9.89 11.38
N SER A 40 15.82 9.47 10.73
CA SER A 40 17.04 9.00 11.42
C SER A 40 16.74 7.95 12.48
N ASP A 41 15.76 7.07 12.21
CA ASP A 41 15.23 6.10 13.17
C ASP A 41 14.78 4.81 12.47
N GLY A 42 15.46 3.70 12.72
CA GLY A 42 15.11 2.38 12.21
C GLY A 42 13.78 1.84 12.78
N ASN A 43 13.32 2.38 13.92
CA ASN A 43 12.05 2.02 14.55
C ASN A 43 10.94 3.04 14.26
N TRP A 44 11.10 3.88 13.24
CA TRP A 44 10.17 4.94 12.89
C TRP A 44 8.70 4.50 12.89
N ILE A 45 8.38 3.28 12.42
CA ILE A 45 7.00 2.79 12.30
C ILE A 45 6.32 2.68 13.67
N ILE A 46 7.07 2.42 14.73
CA ILE A 46 6.59 2.39 16.12
C ILE A 46 6.63 3.79 16.73
N ASN A 47 7.74 4.51 16.58
CA ASN A 47 7.97 5.77 17.26
C ASN A 47 7.13 6.92 16.66
N GLN A 48 6.85 6.89 15.37
CA GLN A 48 6.04 7.91 14.69
C GLN A 48 4.52 7.75 14.88
N LYS A 49 4.06 6.80 15.69
CA LYS A 49 2.65 6.73 16.13
C LYS A 49 2.20 8.00 16.85
N ASN A 50 3.13 8.62 17.60
CA ASN A 50 2.91 9.89 18.30
C ASN A 50 3.49 11.10 17.55
N GLY A 51 4.02 10.89 16.35
CA GLY A 51 4.59 11.90 15.48
C GLY A 51 3.70 12.18 14.26
N PHE A 52 4.24 11.93 13.04
CA PHE A 52 3.54 12.28 11.81
C PHE A 52 2.19 11.57 11.63
N MET A 53 1.99 10.35 12.20
CA MET A 53 0.74 9.60 12.06
C MET A 53 -0.45 10.22 12.80
N VAL A 54 -0.20 11.20 13.67
CA VAL A 54 -1.22 11.96 14.42
C VAL A 54 -1.14 13.47 14.17
N ALA A 55 -0.38 13.88 13.17
CA ALA A 55 -0.22 15.29 12.85
C ALA A 55 -1.57 15.98 12.61
N SER A 56 -1.70 17.23 13.09
CA SER A 56 -2.94 18.01 12.96
C SER A 56 -3.34 18.26 11.50
N SER A 57 -2.35 18.34 10.59
CA SER A 57 -2.57 18.48 9.15
C SER A 57 -3.24 17.26 8.48
N LEU A 58 -3.36 16.13 9.16
CA LEU A 58 -4.18 14.99 8.73
C LEU A 58 -5.68 15.23 8.93
N THR A 59 -6.07 16.31 9.60
CA THR A 59 -7.46 16.71 9.78
C THR A 59 -7.92 17.54 8.58
N HIS A 60 -8.99 17.10 7.94
CA HIS A 60 -9.58 17.79 6.80
C HIS A 60 -11.10 17.76 6.86
N THR A 61 -11.73 18.71 6.16
CA THR A 61 -13.19 18.72 6.06
C THR A 61 -13.63 17.75 4.96
N ASN A 62 -14.43 16.76 5.34
CA ASN A 62 -15.04 15.84 4.38
C ASN A 62 -16.01 16.63 3.46
N LYS A 63 -15.76 16.62 2.16
CA LYS A 63 -16.52 17.40 1.17
C LYS A 63 -18.01 17.05 1.15
N ARG A 64 -18.38 15.80 1.41
CA ARG A 64 -19.75 15.31 1.39
C ARG A 64 -20.50 15.60 2.68
N THR A 65 -19.89 15.30 3.82
CA THR A 65 -20.55 15.40 5.14
C THR A 65 -20.34 16.74 5.83
N LYS A 66 -19.43 17.61 5.29
CA LYS A 66 -19.01 18.87 5.89
C LYS A 66 -18.42 18.76 7.30
N LYS A 67 -18.19 17.54 7.79
CA LYS A 67 -17.59 17.26 9.10
C LYS A 67 -16.06 17.24 9.00
N GLN A 68 -15.40 17.64 10.05
CA GLN A 68 -13.96 17.44 10.19
C GLN A 68 -13.66 15.96 10.43
N VAL A 69 -12.73 15.41 9.67
CA VAL A 69 -12.27 14.02 9.77
C VAL A 69 -10.75 14.01 9.83
N THR A 70 -10.20 13.34 10.82
CA THR A 70 -8.75 13.13 10.93
C THR A 70 -8.39 11.79 10.30
N ASN A 71 -7.53 11.79 9.30
CA ASN A 71 -7.04 10.56 8.70
C ASN A 71 -6.02 9.90 9.67
N ARG A 72 -6.45 8.84 10.32
CA ARG A 72 -5.62 8.01 11.21
C ARG A 72 -5.36 6.62 10.65
N TYR A 73 -5.47 6.45 9.35
CA TYR A 73 -5.33 5.15 8.71
C TYR A 73 -4.00 4.47 9.04
N LEU A 74 -2.87 5.17 8.87
CA LEU A 74 -1.55 4.61 9.17
C LEU A 74 -1.42 4.20 10.64
N LEU A 75 -1.84 5.06 11.57
CA LEU A 75 -1.84 4.74 13.00
C LEU A 75 -2.66 3.49 13.29
N THR A 76 -3.87 3.42 12.75
CA THR A 76 -4.78 2.30 12.97
C THR A 76 -4.19 0.98 12.46
N GLU A 77 -3.57 0.98 11.29
CA GLU A 77 -2.96 -0.23 10.72
C GLU A 77 -1.73 -0.68 11.52
N VAL A 78 -0.91 0.25 12.01
CA VAL A 78 0.21 -0.08 12.90
C VAL A 78 -0.29 -0.70 14.21
N GLN A 79 -1.32 -0.10 14.84
CA GLN A 79 -1.92 -0.64 16.08
C GLN A 79 -2.54 -2.03 15.88
N LYS A 80 -3.21 -2.27 14.73
CA LYS A 80 -3.72 -3.60 14.39
C LYS A 80 -2.59 -4.62 14.25
N ALA A 81 -1.48 -4.25 13.61
CA ALA A 81 -0.32 -5.12 13.47
C ALA A 81 0.31 -5.44 14.84
N GLU A 82 0.48 -4.44 15.70
CA GLU A 82 1.01 -4.63 17.05
C GLU A 82 0.11 -5.58 17.87
N LYS A 83 -1.20 -5.37 17.82
CA LYS A 83 -2.17 -6.26 18.47
C LYS A 83 -2.03 -7.70 17.98
N LYS A 84 -2.02 -7.90 16.66
CA LYS A 84 -1.89 -9.22 16.04
C LYS A 84 -0.59 -9.94 16.43
N ILE A 85 0.52 -9.19 16.58
CA ILE A 85 1.80 -9.73 17.04
C ILE A 85 1.71 -10.12 18.52
N SER A 86 1.12 -9.26 19.35
CA SER A 86 0.91 -9.50 20.78
C SER A 86 -0.01 -10.70 21.03
N ASP A 87 -1.13 -10.81 20.28
CA ASP A 87 -2.09 -11.93 20.41
C ASP A 87 -1.44 -13.30 20.10
N ARG A 88 -0.34 -13.31 19.33
CA ARG A 88 0.49 -14.50 19.06
C ARG A 88 1.58 -14.74 20.14
N GLY A 89 1.61 -13.95 21.19
CA GLY A 89 2.66 -14.01 22.24
C GLY A 89 4.04 -13.56 21.77
N ALA A 90 4.14 -12.87 20.64
CA ALA A 90 5.41 -12.45 20.06
C ALA A 90 5.79 -11.03 20.50
N ARG A 91 7.11 -10.78 20.70
CA ARG A 91 7.61 -9.44 21.01
C ARG A 91 7.36 -8.48 19.85
N ILE A 92 6.81 -7.30 20.13
CA ILE A 92 6.63 -6.23 19.14
C ILE A 92 8.00 -5.66 18.78
N THR A 93 8.34 -5.70 17.49
CA THR A 93 9.54 -5.07 16.90
C THR A 93 9.17 -4.38 15.60
N ALA A 94 9.91 -3.35 15.21
CA ALA A 94 9.65 -2.64 13.95
C ALA A 94 9.61 -3.58 12.74
N GLY A 95 10.53 -4.53 12.64
CA GLY A 95 10.55 -5.50 11.55
C GLY A 95 9.30 -6.37 11.48
N ARG A 96 8.77 -6.82 12.64
CA ARG A 96 7.51 -7.59 12.68
C ARG A 96 6.30 -6.73 12.30
N VAL A 97 6.25 -5.49 12.80
CA VAL A 97 5.17 -4.54 12.45
C VAL A 97 5.18 -4.24 10.96
N ILE A 98 6.37 -4.02 10.37
CA ILE A 98 6.55 -3.82 8.93
C ILE A 98 6.09 -5.04 8.13
N ALA A 99 6.43 -6.24 8.58
CA ALA A 99 6.05 -7.49 7.90
C ALA A 99 4.54 -7.76 7.91
N GLU A 100 3.82 -7.29 8.92
CA GLU A 100 2.36 -7.41 9.03
C GLU A 100 1.60 -6.37 8.19
N GLN A 101 2.27 -5.34 7.66
CA GLN A 101 1.61 -4.30 6.86
C GLN A 101 1.22 -4.81 5.47
N THR A 102 0.06 -4.38 5.01
CA THR A 102 -0.46 -4.69 3.68
C THR A 102 0.06 -3.74 2.61
N LEU A 103 -0.07 -4.11 1.34
CA LEU A 103 0.22 -3.22 0.21
C LEU A 103 -0.59 -1.90 0.30
N GLY A 104 -1.81 -1.94 0.85
CA GLY A 104 -2.63 -0.74 1.08
C GLY A 104 -1.99 0.26 2.04
N PHE A 105 -1.34 -0.23 3.09
CA PHE A 105 -0.58 0.62 4.01
C PHE A 105 0.54 1.37 3.27
N TRP A 106 1.34 0.66 2.47
CA TRP A 106 2.44 1.26 1.71
C TRP A 106 1.96 2.20 0.60
N ASN A 107 0.82 1.88 -0.04
CA ASN A 107 0.21 2.77 -1.04
C ASN A 107 -0.22 4.11 -0.44
N SER A 108 -0.69 4.12 0.81
CA SER A 108 -1.21 5.35 1.45
C SER A 108 -0.16 6.44 1.64
N PHE A 109 1.14 6.11 1.61
CA PHE A 109 2.22 7.11 1.64
C PHE A 109 2.25 8.00 0.41
N TYR A 110 1.62 7.59 -0.68
CA TYR A 110 1.47 8.39 -1.91
C TYR A 110 0.17 9.21 -1.96
N GLU A 111 -0.70 9.12 -0.95
CA GLU A 111 -1.82 10.04 -0.79
C GLU A 111 -1.31 11.44 -0.47
N VAL A 112 -2.05 12.47 -0.95
CA VAL A 112 -1.60 13.88 -0.92
C VAL A 112 -1.13 14.31 0.47
N HIS A 113 -1.93 14.04 1.49
CA HIS A 113 -1.65 14.50 2.86
C HIS A 113 -0.44 13.81 3.49
N HIS A 114 -0.27 12.50 3.32
CA HIS A 114 0.90 11.79 3.82
C HIS A 114 2.17 12.19 3.05
N TYR A 115 2.06 12.32 1.74
CA TYR A 115 3.18 12.72 0.88
C TYR A 115 3.72 14.10 1.23
N ILE A 116 2.83 15.08 1.48
CA ILE A 116 3.23 16.43 1.88
C ILE A 116 3.90 16.42 3.24
N LEU A 117 3.32 15.72 4.24
CA LEU A 117 3.90 15.58 5.58
C LEU A 117 5.30 14.98 5.57
N LEU A 118 5.58 14.10 4.61
CA LEU A 118 6.87 13.46 4.45
C LEU A 118 7.77 14.16 3.44
N SER A 119 7.44 15.42 3.08
CA SER A 119 8.25 16.25 2.18
C SER A 119 8.66 15.55 0.88
N GLY A 120 7.78 14.70 0.34
CA GLY A 120 8.02 13.99 -0.91
C GLY A 120 8.90 12.74 -0.83
N VAL A 121 9.41 12.39 0.33
CA VAL A 121 10.29 11.23 0.55
C VAL A 121 9.79 9.94 -0.11
N PRO A 122 8.48 9.59 -0.09
CA PRO A 122 8.02 8.34 -0.72
C PRO A 122 8.37 8.21 -2.22
N CYS A 123 8.50 9.31 -2.97
CA CYS A 123 8.88 9.23 -4.38
C CYS A 123 10.39 9.08 -4.62
N THR A 124 11.23 9.31 -3.63
CA THR A 124 12.70 9.22 -3.79
C THR A 124 13.20 7.80 -4.02
N ILE A 125 12.37 6.79 -3.70
CA ILE A 125 12.69 5.39 -3.96
C ILE A 125 12.74 5.05 -5.46
N PHE A 126 12.09 5.86 -6.29
CA PHE A 126 12.07 5.70 -7.75
C PHE A 126 13.14 6.56 -8.40
N LYS A 127 14.32 6.00 -8.60
CA LYS A 127 15.49 6.73 -9.15
C LYS A 127 15.32 7.19 -10.59
N LYS A 128 14.45 6.56 -11.38
CA LYS A 128 14.24 6.84 -12.81
C LYS A 128 12.74 6.87 -13.12
N LEU A 129 12.05 7.90 -12.65
CA LEU A 129 10.67 8.14 -13.10
C LEU A 129 10.68 8.69 -14.52
N PRO A 130 9.75 8.26 -15.38
CA PRO A 130 9.56 8.87 -16.71
C PRO A 130 9.27 10.36 -16.59
N SER A 131 9.62 11.13 -17.63
CA SER A 131 9.29 12.56 -17.69
C SER A 131 7.79 12.78 -17.50
N GLY A 132 7.42 13.76 -16.69
CA GLY A 132 6.02 14.04 -16.34
C GLY A 132 5.39 13.15 -15.28
N TYR A 133 6.12 12.13 -14.81
CA TYR A 133 5.65 11.29 -13.71
C TYR A 133 5.99 11.93 -12.35
N GLY A 134 4.99 12.05 -11.50
CA GLY A 134 5.15 12.52 -10.13
C GLY A 134 4.31 11.65 -9.17
N ARG A 135 4.08 12.17 -7.97
CA ARG A 135 3.30 11.49 -6.92
C ARG A 135 1.98 10.88 -7.43
N LYS A 136 1.21 11.64 -8.23
CA LYS A 136 -0.10 11.18 -8.71
C LYS A 136 0.03 9.92 -9.55
N GLN A 137 0.88 9.94 -10.56
CA GLN A 137 1.08 8.80 -11.46
C GLN A 137 1.61 7.57 -10.70
N VAL A 138 2.54 7.77 -9.76
CA VAL A 138 3.04 6.70 -8.89
C VAL A 138 1.90 6.11 -8.06
N ASN A 139 1.07 6.95 -7.42
CA ASN A 139 -0.08 6.50 -6.65
C ASN A 139 -1.08 5.72 -7.51
N ASP A 140 -1.38 6.21 -8.70
CA ASP A 140 -2.32 5.57 -9.63
C ASP A 140 -1.82 4.18 -10.05
N VAL A 141 -0.53 4.04 -10.40
CA VAL A 141 0.08 2.76 -10.76
C VAL A 141 0.07 1.77 -9.59
N ILE A 142 0.50 2.20 -8.38
CA ILE A 142 0.50 1.32 -7.21
C ILE A 142 -0.93 0.89 -6.85
N THR A 143 -1.91 1.80 -7.01
CA THR A 143 -3.33 1.49 -6.78
C THR A 143 -3.82 0.42 -7.76
N GLN A 144 -3.50 0.53 -9.05
CA GLN A 144 -3.85 -0.49 -10.04
C GLN A 144 -3.21 -1.85 -9.72
N VAL A 145 -1.93 -1.86 -9.34
CA VAL A 145 -1.25 -3.10 -8.91
C VAL A 145 -1.92 -3.71 -7.69
N ARG A 146 -2.31 -2.88 -6.70
CA ARG A 146 -3.04 -3.33 -5.50
C ARG A 146 -4.41 -3.92 -5.85
N GLU A 147 -5.15 -3.29 -6.75
CA GLU A 147 -6.45 -3.78 -7.22
C GLU A 147 -6.31 -5.11 -7.94
N LEU A 148 -5.36 -5.24 -8.86
CA LEU A 148 -5.07 -6.51 -9.53
C LEU A 148 -4.69 -7.61 -8.51
N ARG A 149 -3.79 -7.30 -7.58
CA ARG A 149 -3.37 -8.23 -6.52
C ARG A 149 -4.57 -8.69 -5.67
N ASN A 150 -5.47 -7.78 -5.31
CA ASN A 150 -6.65 -8.12 -4.53
C ASN A 150 -7.60 -9.02 -5.32
N ARG A 151 -7.86 -8.72 -6.60
CA ARG A 151 -8.67 -9.57 -7.48
C ARG A 151 -8.10 -10.98 -7.60
N ILE A 152 -6.78 -11.09 -7.76
CA ILE A 152 -6.08 -12.38 -7.82
C ILE A 152 -6.23 -13.15 -6.50
N ASN A 153 -6.00 -12.50 -5.36
CA ASN A 153 -6.09 -13.14 -4.04
C ASN A 153 -7.53 -13.56 -3.65
N HIS A 154 -8.54 -12.89 -4.19
CA HIS A 154 -9.94 -13.23 -4.00
C HIS A 154 -10.50 -14.16 -5.09
N ASN A 155 -9.62 -14.70 -5.97
CA ASN A 155 -10.02 -15.54 -7.11
C ASN A 155 -11.07 -14.88 -8.02
N GLU A 156 -11.06 -13.56 -8.10
CA GLU A 156 -11.94 -12.82 -8.99
C GLU A 156 -11.51 -12.99 -10.46
N PRO A 157 -12.44 -12.89 -11.41
CA PRO A 157 -12.10 -12.94 -12.83
C PRO A 157 -11.22 -11.75 -13.22
N ILE A 158 -9.97 -12.02 -13.64
CA ILE A 158 -9.03 -10.99 -14.09
C ILE A 158 -9.04 -10.79 -15.60
N CYS A 159 -9.66 -11.73 -16.33
CA CYS A 159 -9.81 -11.68 -17.79
C CYS A 159 -10.99 -10.82 -18.26
N PHE A 160 -11.70 -10.13 -17.35
CA PHE A 160 -12.87 -9.34 -17.70
C PHE A 160 -12.68 -7.88 -17.35
N VAL A 161 -12.91 -7.00 -18.33
CA VAL A 161 -13.06 -5.56 -18.11
C VAL A 161 -14.56 -5.23 -18.17
N ASN A 162 -15.07 -4.52 -17.15
CA ASN A 162 -16.49 -4.13 -17.08
C ASN A 162 -17.49 -5.28 -17.28
N LYS A 163 -17.21 -6.45 -16.71
CA LYS A 163 -18.01 -7.69 -16.87
C LYS A 163 -18.08 -8.24 -18.29
N LYS A 164 -17.34 -7.71 -19.23
CA LYS A 164 -17.17 -8.25 -20.57
C LYS A 164 -15.82 -8.93 -20.69
N CYS A 165 -15.77 -10.07 -21.36
CA CYS A 165 -14.52 -10.75 -21.68
C CYS A 165 -13.82 -9.89 -22.75
N ASP A 166 -12.76 -9.21 -22.37
CA ASP A 166 -11.97 -8.44 -23.31
C ASP A 166 -10.73 -9.24 -23.69
N PHE A 167 -10.78 -9.86 -24.84
CA PHE A 167 -9.66 -10.51 -25.51
C PHE A 167 -9.27 -9.69 -26.74
N SER A 168 -9.38 -8.37 -26.69
CA SER A 168 -8.83 -7.53 -27.75
C SER A 168 -7.32 -7.67 -27.74
N TYR A 169 -6.81 -8.32 -28.76
CA TYR A 169 -5.40 -8.43 -29.10
C TYR A 169 -4.93 -7.14 -29.77
#